data_b15945fbbb8e01c2f91161601b2cfcc7
#
_entry.id   b15945fbbb8e01c2f91161601b2cfcc7
#
_cell.length_a   1.000
_cell.length_b   1.000
_cell.length_c   1.000
_cell.angle_alpha   90.00
_cell.angle_beta   90.00
_cell.angle_gamma   90.00
#
_symmetry.space_group_name_H-M   'P 1'
#
loop_
_entity.id
_entity.type
_entity.pdbx_description
1 polymer ?
#
loop_
_entity_poly.entity_id
_entity_poly.type
_entity_poly.pdbx_seq_one_letter_code
_entity_poly.pdbx_strand_id
1 'polypeptide(L)'
;LKEKNNEILIKGLDLTKNFKIIDIESFNINLKNNKNIFNKFNLIKDNSNFTIEGESIDTSKIIDNIMNSDEESSSIFESINSNINMRIKKAYIDDVNYMNNLYGNVNFNNNKINDLKLEGTFPNKKKINLSIEVNNNSEIITKLFSAYPKPLIKRYDFIKGFEGGYLDFYSSKKGDVSNSVLTIDNFKVKEV
;
A
#
# COMPACT_ATOMS: atom_id res chain seq x y z
N LEU A 1 12.04 15.18 15.71
CA LEU A 1 11.22 14.93 16.89
C LEU A 1 11.64 13.63 17.54
N LYS A 2 11.88 13.62 18.84
CA LYS A 2 12.29 12.44 19.60
C LYS A 2 11.53 12.37 20.91
N GLU A 3 10.93 11.22 21.17
CA GLU A 3 10.30 10.84 22.43
C GLU A 3 10.94 9.53 22.91
N LYS A 4 10.77 9.14 24.19
CA LYS A 4 11.50 8.02 24.83
C LYS A 4 11.57 6.74 23.98
N ASN A 5 10.51 6.42 23.21
CA ASN A 5 10.43 5.22 22.36
C ASN A 5 10.04 5.52 20.90
N ASN A 6 9.93 6.80 20.54
CA ASN A 6 9.47 7.22 19.21
C ASN A 6 10.43 8.27 18.65
N GLU A 7 10.82 8.09 17.40
CA GLU A 7 11.71 9.03 16.72
C GLU A 7 11.22 9.25 15.28
N ILE A 8 11.17 10.52 14.90
CA ILE A 8 10.97 10.95 13.52
C ILE A 8 12.11 11.90 13.19
N LEU A 9 12.88 11.56 12.17
CA LEU A 9 13.95 12.39 11.64
C LEU A 9 13.68 12.69 10.17
N ILE A 10 13.65 13.98 9.83
CA ILE A 10 13.45 14.48 8.48
C ILE A 10 14.65 15.32 8.10
N LYS A 11 15.18 15.14 6.89
CA LYS A 11 16.27 15.95 6.34
C LYS A 11 15.88 16.47 4.96
N GLY A 12 16.36 17.67 4.63
CA GLY A 12 16.14 18.30 3.32
C GLY A 12 14.67 18.48 2.97
N LEU A 13 13.84 18.93 3.95
CA LEU A 13 12.42 19.13 3.76
C LEU A 13 12.14 20.54 3.24
N ASP A 14 11.64 20.63 2.01
CA ASP A 14 11.13 21.86 1.39
C ASP A 14 9.62 21.86 1.32
N LEU A 15 9.00 22.96 1.76
CA LEU A 15 7.55 23.12 1.84
C LEU A 15 7.05 24.33 1.05
N THR A 16 5.86 24.19 0.48
CA THR A 16 5.10 25.35 0.00
C THR A 16 4.58 26.22 1.17
N LYS A 17 4.07 27.41 0.85
CA LYS A 17 3.38 28.28 1.83
C LYS A 17 2.15 27.59 2.47
N ASN A 18 1.57 26.61 1.80
CA ASN A 18 0.41 25.83 2.26
C ASN A 18 0.82 24.49 2.91
N PHE A 19 2.11 24.36 3.32
CA PHE A 19 2.67 23.18 3.98
C PHE A 19 2.61 21.89 3.16
N LYS A 20 2.50 21.97 1.83
CA LYS A 20 2.70 20.80 0.98
C LYS A 20 4.17 20.56 0.74
N ILE A 21 4.59 19.29 0.70
CA ILE A 21 5.98 18.90 0.48
C ILE A 21 6.33 19.12 -0.98
N ILE A 22 7.37 19.93 -1.23
CA ILE A 22 7.99 20.11 -2.55
C ILE A 22 9.08 19.08 -2.74
N ASP A 23 9.93 18.93 -1.72
CA ASP A 23 11.07 18.00 -1.74
C ASP A 23 11.41 17.48 -0.34
N ILE A 24 12.09 16.32 -0.31
CA ILE A 24 12.58 15.68 0.90
C ILE A 24 13.79 14.79 0.55
N GLU A 25 14.92 14.96 1.24
CA GLU A 25 16.09 14.10 1.05
C GLU A 25 15.94 12.75 1.74
N SER A 26 15.50 12.76 2.98
CA SER A 26 15.29 11.54 3.74
C SER A 26 14.29 11.71 4.88
N PHE A 27 13.64 10.62 5.18
CA PHE A 27 12.68 10.50 6.27
C PHE A 27 12.89 9.17 7.00
N ASN A 28 13.21 9.24 8.29
CA ASN A 28 13.37 8.07 9.14
C ASN A 28 12.26 8.04 10.17
N ILE A 29 11.60 6.92 10.28
CA ILE A 29 10.55 6.66 11.27
C ILE A 29 10.95 5.48 12.14
N ASN A 30 10.80 5.67 13.44
CA ASN A 30 10.77 4.61 14.43
C ASN A 30 9.73 4.98 15.48
N LEU A 31 8.48 4.59 15.23
CA LEU A 31 7.37 4.93 16.12
C LEU A 31 6.34 3.79 16.22
N LYS A 32 5.69 3.73 17.36
CA LYS A 32 4.56 2.87 17.61
C LYS A 32 3.27 3.67 17.49
N ASN A 33 2.36 3.24 16.60
CA ASN A 33 1.09 3.93 16.41
C ASN A 33 0.06 3.53 17.49
N ASN A 34 -1.13 4.14 17.44
CA ASN A 34 -2.23 3.87 18.37
C ASN A 34 -2.78 2.43 18.32
N LYS A 35 -2.49 1.68 17.26
CA LYS A 35 -2.82 0.24 17.11
C LYS A 35 -1.71 -0.67 17.66
N ASN A 36 -0.72 -0.12 18.36
CA ASN A 36 0.46 -0.82 18.82
C ASN A 36 1.36 -1.41 17.72
N ILE A 37 1.21 -0.99 16.47
CA ILE A 37 2.05 -1.39 15.35
C ILE A 37 3.30 -0.52 15.33
N PHE A 38 4.47 -1.15 15.28
CA PHE A 38 5.72 -0.46 15.04
C PHE A 38 5.85 -0.12 13.55
N ASN A 39 6.09 1.17 13.29
CA ASN A 39 6.51 1.68 11.99
C ASN A 39 7.99 2.01 12.11
N LYS A 40 8.82 1.21 11.46
CA LYS A 40 10.28 1.37 11.48
C LYS A 40 10.82 1.21 10.07
N PHE A 41 11.00 2.34 9.40
CA PHE A 41 11.49 2.38 8.02
C PHE A 41 12.17 3.71 7.70
N ASN A 42 12.94 3.71 6.63
CA ASN A 42 13.57 4.87 6.04
C ASN A 42 13.02 5.10 4.64
N LEU A 43 12.80 6.36 4.30
CA LEU A 43 12.66 6.84 2.93
C LEU A 43 13.91 7.63 2.59
N ILE A 44 14.56 7.31 1.49
CA ILE A 44 15.79 7.96 1.03
C ILE A 44 15.60 8.35 -0.43
N LYS A 45 15.89 9.61 -0.76
CA LYS A 45 15.92 10.11 -2.12
C LYS A 45 17.24 9.75 -2.79
N ASP A 46 17.17 9.26 -4.02
CA ASP A 46 18.30 9.07 -4.92
C ASP A 46 17.95 9.70 -6.27
N ASN A 47 18.53 10.86 -6.54
CA ASN A 47 18.17 11.73 -7.66
C ASN A 47 16.67 12.09 -7.65
N SER A 48 15.91 11.64 -8.66
CA SER A 48 14.46 11.82 -8.76
C SER A 48 13.65 10.64 -8.21
N ASN A 49 14.30 9.60 -7.69
CA ASN A 49 13.65 8.40 -7.19
C ASN A 49 13.73 8.33 -5.66
N PHE A 50 12.87 7.50 -5.08
CA PHE A 50 12.90 7.20 -3.66
C PHE A 50 13.04 5.71 -3.41
N THR A 51 13.65 5.38 -2.28
CA THR A 51 13.68 4.00 -1.77
C THR A 51 13.09 4.00 -0.36
N ILE A 52 12.13 3.11 -0.11
CA ILE A 52 11.57 2.83 1.21
C ILE A 52 12.08 1.46 1.65
N GLU A 53 12.86 1.43 2.72
CA GLU A 53 13.37 0.19 3.30
C GLU A 53 13.14 0.15 4.80
N GLY A 54 12.75 -1.02 5.34
CA GLY A 54 12.57 -1.12 6.77
C GLY A 54 12.11 -2.44 7.33
N GLU A 55 12.00 -2.44 8.64
CA GLU A 55 11.55 -3.60 9.41
C GLU A 55 10.04 -3.77 9.34
N SER A 56 9.29 -2.66 9.43
CA SER A 56 7.84 -2.71 9.50
C SER A 56 7.16 -1.40 9.11
N ILE A 57 5.95 -1.53 8.56
CA ILE A 57 5.06 -0.42 8.22
C ILE A 57 3.60 -0.83 8.40
N ASP A 58 2.77 0.08 8.89
CA ASP A 58 1.31 -0.04 8.84
C ASP A 58 0.81 0.48 7.48
N THR A 59 0.39 -0.42 6.61
CA THR A 59 -0.13 -0.10 5.27
C THR A 59 -1.64 0.01 5.24
N SER A 60 -2.32 -0.12 6.38
CA SER A 60 -3.79 -0.20 6.42
C SER A 60 -4.47 0.98 5.72
N LYS A 61 -4.03 2.21 5.96
CA LYS A 61 -4.57 3.40 5.29
C LYS A 61 -4.21 3.49 3.80
N ILE A 62 -3.01 3.01 3.43
CA ILE A 62 -2.59 3.00 2.02
C ILE A 62 -3.48 2.06 1.22
N ILE A 63 -3.76 0.88 1.77
CA ILE A 63 -4.67 -0.09 1.15
C ILE A 63 -6.08 0.48 1.01
N ASP A 64 -6.60 1.14 2.05
CA ASP A 64 -7.92 1.78 1.98
C ASP A 64 -7.97 2.85 0.88
N ASN A 65 -6.95 3.69 0.76
CA ASN A 65 -6.89 4.72 -0.28
C ASN A 65 -6.82 4.13 -1.70
N ILE A 66 -6.11 3.01 -1.89
CA ILE A 66 -6.05 2.32 -3.18
C ILE A 66 -7.40 1.70 -3.54
N MET A 67 -8.10 1.12 -2.58
CA MET A 67 -9.39 0.47 -2.80
C MET A 67 -10.54 1.45 -2.95
N ASN A 68 -10.47 2.61 -2.28
CA ASN A 68 -11.50 3.66 -2.28
C ASN A 68 -11.09 4.81 -3.22
N SER A 69 -10.78 4.50 -4.47
CA SER A 69 -10.18 5.41 -5.47
C SER A 69 -11.00 6.67 -5.83
N ASP A 70 -12.14 6.91 -5.19
CA ASP A 70 -13.05 8.03 -5.47
C ASP A 70 -12.83 9.24 -4.55
N GLU A 71 -12.03 9.12 -3.48
CA GLU A 71 -11.66 10.29 -2.69
C GLU A 71 -10.40 10.92 -3.31
N GLU A 72 -10.48 12.19 -3.71
CA GLU A 72 -9.30 13.03 -3.93
C GLU A 72 -8.49 13.01 -2.62
N SER A 73 -7.58 12.05 -2.50
CA SER A 73 -6.64 12.05 -1.38
C SER A 73 -5.89 13.36 -1.48
N SER A 74 -6.10 14.27 -0.54
CA SER A 74 -5.34 15.50 -0.45
C SER A 74 -3.86 15.10 -0.31
N SER A 75 -3.15 15.08 -1.45
CA SER A 75 -1.75 14.74 -1.48
C SER A 75 -1.00 15.69 -0.56
N ILE A 76 -0.18 15.14 0.35
CA ILE A 76 0.73 15.92 1.17
C ILE A 76 1.88 16.51 0.34
N PHE A 77 2.08 15.99 -0.87
CA PHE A 77 3.05 16.51 -1.83
C PHE A 77 2.37 17.54 -2.76
N GLU A 78 3.10 18.59 -3.12
CA GLU A 78 2.65 19.55 -4.13
C GLU A 78 2.52 18.86 -5.49
N SER A 79 3.58 18.16 -5.92
CA SER A 79 3.59 17.32 -7.10
C SER A 79 4.64 16.23 -6.94
N ILE A 80 4.24 14.98 -7.01
CA ILE A 80 5.19 13.87 -7.03
C ILE A 80 5.26 13.25 -8.43
N ASN A 81 6.47 13.26 -9.02
CA ASN A 81 6.83 12.62 -10.27
C ASN A 81 8.07 11.77 -9.99
N SER A 82 7.89 10.53 -9.58
CA SER A 82 8.98 9.73 -9.03
C SER A 82 8.68 8.25 -9.07
N ASN A 83 9.73 7.43 -9.13
CA ASN A 83 9.67 6.02 -8.80
C ASN A 83 10.01 5.82 -7.33
N ILE A 84 9.22 5.04 -6.64
CA ILE A 84 9.45 4.62 -5.26
C ILE A 84 9.68 3.11 -5.26
N ASN A 85 10.90 2.69 -4.94
CA ASN A 85 11.21 1.29 -4.68
C ASN A 85 10.91 0.95 -3.22
N MET A 86 10.31 -0.19 -2.97
CA MET A 86 9.90 -0.60 -1.63
C MET A 86 10.48 -1.96 -1.25
N ARG A 87 11.03 -2.06 -0.02
CA ARG A 87 11.52 -3.30 0.61
C ARG A 87 11.23 -3.28 2.09
N ILE A 88 10.15 -3.89 2.50
CA ILE A 88 9.69 -3.91 3.90
C ILE A 88 9.59 -5.35 4.39
N LYS A 89 10.24 -5.66 5.52
CA LYS A 89 10.20 -7.02 6.06
C LYS A 89 8.81 -7.41 6.55
N LYS A 90 8.06 -6.47 7.13
CA LYS A 90 6.72 -6.72 7.65
C LYS A 90 5.77 -5.55 7.34
N ALA A 91 4.80 -5.75 6.46
CA ALA A 91 3.78 -4.78 6.11
C ALA A 91 2.43 -5.18 6.71
N TYR A 92 1.92 -4.41 7.65
CA TYR A 92 0.66 -4.70 8.32
C TYR A 92 -0.53 -4.27 7.46
N ILE A 93 -1.45 -5.19 7.23
CA ILE A 93 -2.72 -4.93 6.54
C ILE A 93 -3.74 -4.36 7.53
N ASP A 94 -3.74 -4.88 8.74
CA ASP A 94 -4.52 -4.44 9.88
C ASP A 94 -3.71 -4.65 11.18
N ASP A 95 -4.34 -4.53 12.35
CA ASP A 95 -3.70 -4.70 13.66
C ASP A 95 -3.20 -6.12 13.97
N VAL A 96 -3.68 -7.12 13.22
CA VAL A 96 -3.36 -8.55 13.44
C VAL A 96 -2.65 -9.17 12.24
N ASN A 97 -3.09 -8.83 11.02
CA ASN A 97 -2.63 -9.46 9.78
C ASN A 97 -1.54 -8.65 9.11
N TYR A 98 -0.52 -9.33 8.62
CA TYR A 98 0.60 -8.71 7.93
C TYR A 98 1.15 -9.58 6.80
N MET A 99 1.87 -8.95 5.89
CA MET A 99 2.67 -9.57 4.85
C MET A 99 4.13 -9.52 5.26
N ASN A 100 4.88 -10.57 4.95
CA ASN A 100 6.33 -10.61 5.04
C ASN A 100 6.94 -10.26 3.68
N ASN A 101 8.12 -9.65 3.72
CA ASN A 101 8.95 -9.37 2.55
C ASN A 101 8.16 -8.68 1.43
N LEU A 102 7.46 -7.60 1.79
CA LEU A 102 6.83 -6.73 0.80
C LEU A 102 7.93 -6.04 -0.01
N TYR A 103 7.92 -6.22 -1.31
CA TYR A 103 8.82 -5.56 -2.24
C TYR A 103 8.10 -5.17 -3.52
N GLY A 104 8.67 -4.21 -4.23
CA GLY A 104 8.15 -3.76 -5.51
C GLY A 104 8.44 -2.29 -5.77
N ASN A 105 7.70 -1.73 -6.69
CA ASN A 105 7.84 -0.34 -7.10
C ASN A 105 6.50 0.33 -7.34
N VAL A 106 6.48 1.64 -7.15
CA VAL A 106 5.35 2.53 -7.47
C VAL A 106 5.90 3.67 -8.30
N ASN A 107 5.32 3.91 -9.46
CA ASN A 107 5.59 5.08 -10.28
C ASN A 107 4.47 6.09 -10.14
N PHE A 108 4.82 7.31 -9.76
CA PHE A 108 3.90 8.44 -9.69
C PHE A 108 4.12 9.39 -10.86
N ASN A 109 3.02 9.88 -11.42
CA ASN A 109 2.98 10.97 -12.37
C ASN A 109 1.90 11.97 -11.92
N ASN A 110 2.31 13.19 -11.57
CA ASN A 110 1.43 14.25 -11.06
C ASN A 110 0.52 13.77 -9.91
N ASN A 111 1.12 13.22 -8.86
CA ASN A 111 0.44 12.67 -7.67
C ASN A 111 -0.46 11.45 -7.93
N LYS A 112 -0.53 10.94 -9.16
CA LYS A 112 -1.31 9.76 -9.52
C LYS A 112 -0.41 8.55 -9.71
N ILE A 113 -0.87 7.39 -9.28
CA ILE A 113 -0.18 6.13 -9.56
C ILE A 113 -0.33 5.84 -11.05
N ASN A 114 0.80 5.78 -11.75
CA ASN A 114 0.89 5.42 -13.15
C ASN A 114 1.20 3.93 -13.36
N ASP A 115 2.07 3.38 -12.51
CA ASP A 115 2.38 1.95 -12.45
C ASP A 115 2.66 1.58 -11.00
N LEU A 116 2.20 0.40 -10.59
CA LEU A 116 2.48 -0.17 -9.28
C LEU A 116 2.63 -1.68 -9.43
N LYS A 117 3.68 -2.24 -8.85
CA LYS A 117 3.88 -3.68 -8.72
C LYS A 117 4.39 -3.97 -7.32
N LEU A 118 3.58 -4.63 -6.51
CA LEU A 118 3.93 -5.04 -5.16
C LEU A 118 3.71 -6.54 -4.99
N GLU A 119 4.66 -7.18 -4.35
CA GLU A 119 4.63 -8.60 -4.02
C GLU A 119 4.98 -8.82 -2.56
N GLY A 120 4.41 -9.85 -1.96
CA GLY A 120 4.70 -10.26 -0.60
C GLY A 120 4.21 -11.65 -0.29
N THR A 121 4.45 -12.10 0.94
CA THR A 121 3.95 -13.38 1.42
C THR A 121 3.30 -13.23 2.79
N PHE A 122 2.24 -13.95 3.03
CA PHE A 122 1.68 -14.09 4.38
C PHE A 122 2.59 -14.97 5.27
N PRO A 123 2.42 -14.98 6.60
CA PRO A 123 3.18 -15.84 7.51
C PRO A 123 3.14 -17.34 7.15
N ASN A 124 2.06 -17.81 6.54
CA ASN A 124 1.89 -19.17 6.03
C ASN A 124 2.56 -19.41 4.67
N LYS A 125 3.44 -18.51 4.22
CA LYS A 125 4.19 -18.54 2.95
C LYS A 125 3.31 -18.44 1.69
N LYS A 126 2.03 -18.13 1.81
CA LYS A 126 1.12 -17.89 0.68
C LYS A 126 1.39 -16.50 0.08
N LYS A 127 1.37 -16.41 -1.24
CA LYS A 127 1.70 -15.19 -1.99
C LYS A 127 0.52 -14.21 -2.06
N ILE A 128 0.87 -12.95 -2.18
CA ILE A 128 -0.03 -11.86 -2.56
C ILE A 128 0.70 -10.96 -3.55
N ASN A 129 0.01 -10.55 -4.61
CA ASN A 129 0.53 -9.64 -5.64
C ASN A 129 -0.53 -8.58 -5.93
N LEU A 130 -0.09 -7.33 -6.03
CA LEU A 130 -0.93 -6.21 -6.45
C LEU A 130 -0.23 -5.49 -7.60
N SER A 131 -0.95 -5.24 -8.69
CA SER A 131 -0.49 -4.36 -9.76
C SER A 131 -1.55 -3.34 -10.15
N ILE A 132 -1.07 -2.15 -10.50
CA ILE A 132 -1.85 -1.10 -11.13
C ILE A 132 -1.06 -0.64 -12.35
N GLU A 133 -1.71 -0.51 -13.49
CA GLU A 133 -1.12 -0.02 -14.73
C GLU A 133 -2.09 0.91 -15.45
N VAL A 134 -1.57 1.96 -16.07
CA VAL A 134 -2.34 2.83 -16.97
C VAL A 134 -2.01 2.41 -18.40
N ASN A 135 -3.00 1.93 -19.15
CA ASN A 135 -2.80 1.50 -20.53
C ASN A 135 -2.82 2.70 -21.51
N ASN A 136 -2.53 2.43 -22.79
CA ASN A 136 -2.47 3.46 -23.85
C ASN A 136 -3.80 4.21 -24.07
N ASN A 137 -4.93 3.66 -23.58
CA ASN A 137 -6.25 4.27 -23.68
C ASN A 137 -6.60 5.10 -22.40
N SER A 138 -5.63 5.39 -21.55
CA SER A 138 -5.79 6.07 -20.24
C SER A 138 -6.76 5.32 -19.30
N GLU A 139 -6.82 4.00 -19.42
CA GLU A 139 -7.61 3.13 -18.56
C GLU A 139 -6.71 2.57 -17.46
N ILE A 140 -7.16 2.70 -16.21
CA ILE A 140 -6.43 2.19 -15.04
C ILE A 140 -6.85 0.75 -14.82
N ILE A 141 -5.90 -0.17 -14.92
CA ILE A 141 -6.10 -1.60 -14.69
C ILE A 141 -5.51 -1.95 -13.33
N THR A 142 -6.34 -2.47 -12.43
CA THR A 142 -5.91 -2.98 -11.12
C THR A 142 -6.10 -4.49 -11.06
N LYS A 143 -5.06 -5.22 -10.67
CA LYS A 143 -5.09 -6.66 -10.45
C LYS A 143 -4.56 -7.00 -9.06
N LEU A 144 -5.31 -7.78 -8.30
CA LEU A 144 -4.89 -8.30 -7.00
C LEU A 144 -5.10 -9.81 -6.98
N PHE A 145 -4.01 -10.54 -6.74
CA PHE A 145 -4.05 -11.98 -6.47
C PHE A 145 -3.67 -12.25 -5.02
N SER A 146 -4.40 -13.11 -4.34
CA SER A 146 -4.05 -13.58 -3.00
C SER A 146 -4.28 -15.09 -2.86
N ALA A 147 -3.20 -15.83 -2.60
CA ALA A 147 -3.29 -17.26 -2.28
C ALA A 147 -3.74 -17.53 -0.81
N TYR A 148 -3.98 -16.48 -0.03
CA TYR A 148 -4.55 -16.53 1.31
C TYR A 148 -5.49 -15.31 1.53
N PRO A 149 -6.71 -15.37 1.00
CA PRO A 149 -7.61 -14.23 0.96
C PRO A 149 -8.26 -13.90 2.32
N LYS A 150 -8.20 -14.79 3.31
CA LYS A 150 -8.86 -14.63 4.61
C LYS A 150 -8.65 -13.25 5.28
N PRO A 151 -7.43 -12.66 5.33
CA PRO A 151 -7.23 -11.33 5.89
C PRO A 151 -7.98 -10.23 5.16
N LEU A 152 -8.03 -10.30 3.82
CA LEU A 152 -8.72 -9.32 2.98
C LEU A 152 -10.24 -9.46 3.12
N ILE A 153 -10.76 -10.68 3.03
CA ILE A 153 -12.19 -10.96 3.19
C ILE A 153 -12.70 -10.51 4.57
N LYS A 154 -11.94 -10.81 5.63
CA LYS A 154 -12.27 -10.38 7.00
C LYS A 154 -12.23 -8.85 7.14
N ARG A 155 -11.26 -8.19 6.56
CA ARG A 155 -11.11 -6.73 6.62
C ARG A 155 -12.34 -6.00 6.06
N TYR A 156 -12.87 -6.48 4.95
CA TYR A 156 -14.01 -5.88 4.26
C TYR A 156 -15.35 -6.54 4.60
N ASP A 157 -15.36 -7.50 5.52
CA ASP A 157 -16.54 -8.25 6.01
C ASP A 157 -17.42 -8.85 4.88
N PHE A 158 -16.77 -9.27 3.78
CA PHE A 158 -17.49 -9.79 2.61
C PHE A 158 -18.23 -11.08 2.89
N ILE A 159 -17.63 -12.01 3.65
CA ILE A 159 -18.20 -13.33 3.95
C ILE A 159 -17.84 -13.74 5.38
N LYS A 160 -18.85 -13.99 6.22
CA LYS A 160 -18.66 -14.56 7.55
C LYS A 160 -18.30 -16.05 7.47
N GLY A 161 -17.47 -16.53 8.40
CA GLY A 161 -17.05 -17.94 8.44
C GLY A 161 -16.15 -18.41 7.30
N PHE A 162 -15.55 -17.49 6.54
CA PHE A 162 -14.69 -17.77 5.39
C PHE A 162 -13.40 -18.49 5.75
N GLU A 163 -13.07 -19.57 5.04
CA GLU A 163 -11.81 -20.31 5.18
C GLU A 163 -11.30 -20.85 3.84
N GLY A 164 -9.95 -20.86 3.71
CA GLY A 164 -9.24 -21.41 2.53
C GLY A 164 -9.32 -20.51 1.31
N GLY A 165 -9.24 -21.12 0.14
CA GLY A 165 -9.36 -20.48 -1.17
C GLY A 165 -8.20 -19.62 -1.61
N TYR A 166 -8.38 -19.04 -2.78
CA TYR A 166 -7.59 -17.95 -3.34
C TYR A 166 -8.52 -16.91 -3.95
N LEU A 167 -8.01 -15.70 -4.09
CA LEU A 167 -8.76 -14.53 -4.56
C LEU A 167 -8.05 -13.93 -5.76
N ASP A 168 -8.83 -13.68 -6.80
CA ASP A 168 -8.46 -12.86 -7.95
C ASP A 168 -9.41 -11.66 -8.04
N PHE A 169 -8.84 -10.46 -8.06
CA PHE A 169 -9.57 -9.23 -8.30
C PHE A 169 -8.99 -8.55 -9.54
N TYR A 170 -9.88 -8.15 -10.43
CA TYR A 170 -9.59 -7.35 -11.59
C TYR A 170 -10.52 -6.14 -11.61
N SER A 171 -9.97 -4.96 -11.87
CA SER A 171 -10.74 -3.75 -12.09
C SER A 171 -10.17 -2.96 -13.26
N SER A 172 -11.04 -2.41 -14.07
CA SER A 172 -10.73 -1.50 -15.16
C SER A 172 -11.54 -0.22 -14.96
N LYS A 173 -10.85 0.93 -14.85
CA LYS A 173 -11.46 2.25 -14.64
C LYS A 173 -11.07 3.21 -15.75
N LYS A 174 -12.07 3.84 -16.37
CA LYS A 174 -11.89 4.89 -17.38
C LYS A 174 -12.80 6.07 -17.05
N GLY A 175 -12.20 7.23 -16.69
CA GLY A 175 -12.96 8.36 -16.14
C GLY A 175 -13.72 7.95 -14.89
N ASP A 176 -15.02 8.20 -14.86
CA ASP A 176 -15.89 7.87 -13.72
C ASP A 176 -16.50 6.46 -13.79
N VAL A 177 -16.20 5.69 -14.86
CA VAL A 177 -16.73 4.34 -15.04
C VAL A 177 -15.71 3.32 -14.59
N SER A 178 -16.11 2.44 -13.69
CA SER A 178 -15.30 1.30 -13.22
C SER A 178 -16.05 0.00 -13.40
N ASN A 179 -15.36 -1.00 -13.98
CA ASN A 179 -15.84 -2.38 -14.06
C ASN A 179 -14.92 -3.26 -13.23
N SER A 180 -15.47 -3.98 -12.28
CA SER A 180 -14.68 -4.81 -11.37
C SER A 180 -15.23 -6.22 -11.29
N VAL A 181 -14.33 -7.20 -11.22
CA VAL A 181 -14.66 -8.61 -11.02
C VAL A 181 -13.83 -9.12 -9.85
N LEU A 182 -14.50 -9.72 -8.87
CA LEU A 182 -13.87 -10.42 -7.76
C LEU A 182 -14.25 -11.90 -7.87
N THR A 183 -13.25 -12.75 -7.98
CA THR A 183 -13.40 -14.21 -7.99
C THR A 183 -12.74 -14.81 -6.77
N ILE A 184 -13.43 -15.71 -6.09
CA ILE A 184 -12.89 -16.46 -4.97
C ILE A 184 -13.16 -17.94 -5.22
N ASP A 185 -12.10 -18.74 -5.28
CA ASP A 185 -12.19 -20.15 -5.57
C ASP A 185 -11.67 -21.02 -4.42
N ASN A 186 -12.11 -22.28 -4.39
CA ASN A 186 -11.68 -23.31 -3.43
C ASN A 186 -11.81 -22.91 -1.97
N PHE A 187 -12.82 -22.14 -1.62
CA PHE A 187 -13.12 -21.71 -0.25
C PHE A 187 -14.20 -22.58 0.41
N LYS A 188 -14.28 -22.46 1.73
CA LYS A 188 -15.35 -23.04 2.55
C LYS A 188 -15.95 -21.94 3.42
N VAL A 189 -17.23 -22.04 3.69
CA VAL A 189 -17.93 -21.24 4.69
C VAL A 189 -18.27 -22.15 5.85
N LYS A 190 -17.80 -21.83 7.05
CA LYS A 190 -18.24 -22.51 8.27
C LYS A 190 -19.46 -21.80 8.80
N GLU A 191 -20.44 -22.58 9.24
CA GLU A 191 -21.55 -22.05 10.01
C GLU A 191 -21.03 -21.33 11.26
N VAL A 192 -21.55 -20.13 11.51
CA VAL A 192 -21.17 -19.27 12.63
C VAL A 192 -22.18 -19.44 13.74
#